data_47ea168d57ce18ac75da5e39101c0872
#
_entry.id   47ea168d57ce18ac75da5e39101c0872
#
_cell.length_a   1.000
_cell.length_b   1.000
_cell.length_c   1.000
_cell.angle_alpha   90.00
_cell.angle_beta   90.00
_cell.angle_gamma   90.00
#
_symmetry.space_group_name_H-M   'P 1'
#
loop_
_entity.id
_entity.type
_entity.pdbx_description
1 polymer ?
#
loop_
_entity_poly.entity_id
_entity_poly.type
_entity_poly.pdbx_seq_one_letter_code
_entity_poly.pdbx_strand_id
1 'polypeptide(L)'
;MIYLIFLVVCFGAAIVGAICGIGGGVIIKPVLDSFGVLDVTAISFLSGCTVLSMTTYSVLKNKISGESHVSMKTGFPLAMGAAVGGLIGKWLFSYVKSLSSDPNKVGAVQALCLLIVTLGTLIYTIYKAKIKTYKVENAIVCVLIGVFLGIMSSFLGIGGGPINLVVLFFFFSMSTKIAAENSLYIIFFSQIASLVSTIVSGSVPDFQIGVLILMVAGGIAGGICGRAINKKIDEKTVDKLFIALMVLMIVINIYNIFKFM
;
A
#
# COMPACT_ATOMS: atom_id res chain seq x y z
N MET A 1 -26.24 -2.66 -6.45
CA MET A 1 -25.51 -1.38 -6.67
C MET A 1 -24.21 -1.31 -5.86
N ILE A 2 -24.22 -1.58 -4.57
CA ILE A 2 -23.04 -1.54 -3.67
C ILE A 2 -21.89 -2.45 -4.15
N TYR A 3 -22.16 -3.70 -4.52
CA TYR A 3 -21.13 -4.63 -5.03
C TYR A 3 -20.38 -4.11 -6.26
N LEU A 4 -21.07 -3.39 -7.14
CA LEU A 4 -20.45 -2.80 -8.34
C LEU A 4 -19.46 -1.69 -7.96
N ILE A 5 -19.78 -0.90 -6.92
CA ILE A 5 -18.88 0.14 -6.41
C ILE A 5 -17.59 -0.50 -5.89
N PHE A 6 -17.65 -1.56 -5.09
CA PHE A 6 -16.48 -2.27 -4.61
C PHE A 6 -15.60 -2.79 -5.76
N LEU A 7 -16.21 -3.41 -6.77
CA LEU A 7 -15.51 -3.92 -7.94
C LEU A 7 -14.80 -2.80 -8.71
N VAL A 8 -15.51 -1.71 -9.03
CA VAL A 8 -14.99 -0.59 -9.84
C VAL A 8 -13.88 0.14 -9.09
N VAL A 9 -14.07 0.41 -7.79
CA VAL A 9 -13.06 1.07 -6.95
C VAL A 9 -11.81 0.20 -6.85
N CYS A 10 -11.95 -1.10 -6.57
CA CYS A 10 -10.80 -2.00 -6.46
C CYS A 10 -10.08 -2.18 -7.79
N PHE A 11 -10.81 -2.29 -8.89
CA PHE A 11 -10.24 -2.41 -10.22
C PHE A 11 -9.44 -1.15 -10.60
N GLY A 12 -10.04 0.04 -10.50
CA GLY A 12 -9.38 1.30 -10.80
C GLY A 12 -8.19 1.58 -9.88
N ALA A 13 -8.35 1.35 -8.58
CA ALA A 13 -7.28 1.50 -7.59
C ALA A 13 -6.12 0.53 -7.85
N ALA A 14 -6.40 -0.72 -8.24
CA ALA A 14 -5.37 -1.69 -8.55
C ALA A 14 -4.63 -1.36 -9.86
N ILE A 15 -5.28 -0.79 -10.86
CA ILE A 15 -4.61 -0.29 -12.07
C ILE A 15 -3.57 0.76 -11.68
N VAL A 16 -3.99 1.82 -11.00
CA VAL A 16 -3.10 2.92 -10.61
C VAL A 16 -2.05 2.44 -9.62
N GLY A 17 -2.45 1.59 -8.67
CA GLY A 17 -1.55 0.98 -7.68
C GLY A 17 -0.46 0.13 -8.31
N ALA A 18 -0.76 -0.64 -9.36
CA ALA A 18 0.21 -1.44 -10.10
C ALA A 18 1.12 -0.58 -11.00
N ILE A 19 0.57 0.49 -11.61
CA ILE A 19 1.36 1.43 -12.42
C ILE A 19 2.39 2.15 -11.54
N CYS A 20 1.94 2.70 -10.42
CA CYS A 20 2.79 3.52 -9.54
C CYS A 20 3.58 2.68 -8.52
N GLY A 21 3.30 1.40 -8.35
CA GLY A 21 4.01 0.56 -7.37
C GLY A 21 3.63 0.82 -5.90
N ILE A 22 2.47 1.41 -5.64
CA ILE A 22 2.03 1.77 -4.27
C ILE A 22 1.03 0.77 -3.66
N GLY A 23 0.65 -0.25 -4.43
CA GLY A 23 -0.45 -1.14 -4.02
C GLY A 23 -1.80 -0.41 -4.00
N GLY A 24 -2.86 -0.99 -4.51
CA GLY A 24 -4.17 -0.33 -4.60
C GLY A 24 -4.78 0.12 -3.26
N GLY A 25 -4.31 -0.40 -2.12
CA GLY A 25 -4.86 -0.16 -0.79
C GLY A 25 -4.87 1.31 -0.35
N VAL A 26 -3.89 2.08 -0.81
CA VAL A 26 -3.82 3.54 -0.55
C VAL A 26 -5.04 4.27 -1.09
N ILE A 27 -5.64 3.77 -2.17
CA ILE A 27 -6.84 4.34 -2.78
C ILE A 27 -8.07 3.64 -2.22
N ILE A 28 -8.07 2.30 -2.20
CA ILE A 28 -9.22 1.48 -1.80
C ILE A 28 -9.71 1.90 -0.41
N LYS A 29 -8.81 1.92 0.57
CA LYS A 29 -9.20 2.19 1.95
C LYS A 29 -9.84 3.57 2.12
N PRO A 30 -9.19 4.72 1.81
CA PRO A 30 -9.78 6.02 2.03
C PRO A 30 -11.05 6.28 1.20
N VAL A 31 -11.12 5.73 -0.02
CA VAL A 31 -12.32 5.84 -0.86
C VAL A 31 -13.49 5.06 -0.24
N LEU A 32 -13.28 3.82 0.20
CA LEU A 32 -14.35 3.04 0.81
C LEU A 32 -14.73 3.57 2.19
N ASP A 33 -13.77 4.08 2.98
CA ASP A 33 -14.01 4.78 4.24
C ASP A 33 -14.93 6.01 4.03
N SER A 34 -14.74 6.75 2.91
CA SER A 34 -15.58 7.89 2.58
C SER A 34 -17.04 7.54 2.28
N PHE A 35 -17.31 6.34 1.80
CA PHE A 35 -18.69 5.87 1.61
C PHE A 35 -19.37 5.45 2.92
N GLY A 36 -18.62 5.01 3.94
CA GLY A 36 -19.18 4.62 5.24
C GLY A 36 -20.08 3.39 5.21
N VAL A 37 -19.86 2.48 4.26
CA VAL A 37 -20.70 1.29 4.04
C VAL A 37 -20.30 0.12 4.94
N LEU A 38 -19.03 0.06 5.32
CA LEU A 38 -18.45 -0.98 6.16
C LEU A 38 -17.61 -0.35 7.28
N ASP A 39 -17.41 -1.12 8.35
CA ASP A 39 -16.51 -0.72 9.42
C ASP A 39 -15.06 -0.56 8.92
N VAL A 40 -14.33 0.41 9.48
CA VAL A 40 -12.93 0.73 9.13
C VAL A 40 -12.02 -0.49 9.23
N THR A 41 -12.28 -1.39 10.20
CA THR A 41 -11.52 -2.64 10.38
C THR A 41 -11.77 -3.63 9.24
N ALA A 42 -13.06 -3.78 8.83
CA ALA A 42 -13.44 -4.63 7.72
C ALA A 42 -12.86 -4.12 6.38
N ILE A 43 -12.94 -2.80 6.15
CA ILE A 43 -12.34 -2.16 4.97
C ILE A 43 -10.82 -2.37 4.95
N SER A 44 -10.13 -2.22 6.08
CA SER A 44 -8.68 -2.45 6.18
C SER A 44 -8.31 -3.89 5.85
N PHE A 45 -9.07 -4.88 6.36
CA PHE A 45 -8.85 -6.30 6.09
C PHE A 45 -9.09 -6.64 4.61
N LEU A 46 -10.23 -6.24 4.07
CA LEU A 46 -10.62 -6.49 2.67
C LEU A 46 -9.65 -5.82 1.68
N SER A 47 -9.24 -4.58 1.97
CA SER A 47 -8.21 -3.87 1.21
C SER A 47 -6.88 -4.63 1.24
N GLY A 48 -6.47 -5.13 2.41
CA GLY A 48 -5.26 -5.96 2.56
C GLY A 48 -5.31 -7.23 1.70
N CYS A 49 -6.44 -7.95 1.69
CA CYS A 49 -6.64 -9.13 0.84
C CYS A 49 -6.56 -8.78 -0.65
N THR A 50 -7.17 -7.66 -1.05
CA THR A 50 -7.14 -7.17 -2.45
C THR A 50 -5.72 -6.81 -2.87
N VAL A 51 -4.99 -6.10 -2.02
CA VAL A 51 -3.59 -5.71 -2.29
C VAL A 51 -2.69 -6.93 -2.34
N LEU A 52 -2.87 -7.90 -1.44
CA LEU A 52 -2.11 -9.15 -1.48
C LEU A 52 -2.33 -9.89 -2.80
N SER A 53 -3.58 -10.04 -3.25
CA SER A 53 -3.87 -10.75 -4.50
C SER A 53 -3.29 -10.06 -5.73
N MET A 54 -3.36 -8.73 -5.79
CA MET A 54 -2.74 -7.93 -6.85
C MET A 54 -1.21 -8.04 -6.84
N THR A 55 -0.58 -7.91 -5.67
CA THR A 55 0.89 -7.97 -5.53
C THR A 55 1.40 -9.38 -5.78
N THR A 56 0.67 -10.41 -5.37
CA THR A 56 0.97 -11.82 -5.70
C THR A 56 1.07 -11.99 -7.20
N TYR A 57 0.05 -11.55 -7.95
CA TYR A 57 0.09 -11.60 -9.41
C TYR A 57 1.30 -10.86 -9.97
N SER A 58 1.56 -9.63 -9.51
CA SER A 58 2.64 -8.79 -10.03
C SER A 58 4.02 -9.41 -9.77
N VAL A 59 4.28 -9.90 -8.55
CA VAL A 59 5.55 -10.52 -8.14
C VAL A 59 5.78 -11.83 -8.89
N LEU A 60 4.78 -12.72 -8.94
CA LEU A 60 4.88 -13.98 -9.65
C LEU A 60 5.12 -13.77 -11.14
N LYS A 61 4.37 -12.86 -11.75
CA LYS A 61 4.51 -12.58 -13.18
C LYS A 61 5.87 -11.99 -13.54
N ASN A 62 6.42 -11.08 -12.73
CA ASN A 62 7.76 -10.53 -12.94
C ASN A 62 8.82 -11.63 -12.83
N LYS A 63 8.69 -12.52 -11.84
CA LYS A 63 9.62 -13.64 -11.66
C LYS A 63 9.56 -14.63 -12.84
N ILE A 64 8.36 -15.01 -13.29
CA ILE A 64 8.17 -15.97 -14.39
C ILE A 64 8.64 -15.38 -15.73
N SER A 65 8.42 -14.09 -15.97
CA SER A 65 8.84 -13.44 -17.23
C SER A 65 10.33 -13.08 -17.26
N GLY A 66 11.09 -13.34 -16.20
CA GLY A 66 12.52 -12.99 -16.12
C GLY A 66 12.79 -11.48 -16.09
N GLU A 67 11.78 -10.67 -15.90
CA GLU A 67 11.85 -9.20 -15.94
C GLU A 67 12.02 -8.59 -14.53
N SER A 68 12.36 -9.40 -13.52
CA SER A 68 12.47 -8.91 -12.16
C SER A 68 13.77 -8.13 -11.92
N HIS A 69 13.63 -6.87 -11.47
CA HIS A 69 14.71 -6.00 -11.05
C HIS A 69 14.90 -5.98 -9.53
N VAL A 70 14.27 -6.92 -8.82
CA VAL A 70 14.42 -7.04 -7.37
C VAL A 70 15.78 -7.66 -7.04
N SER A 71 16.65 -6.89 -6.41
CA SER A 71 17.96 -7.37 -5.97
C SER A 71 17.84 -8.30 -4.76
N MET A 72 18.47 -9.45 -4.80
CA MET A 72 18.54 -10.35 -3.64
C MET A 72 19.36 -9.75 -2.49
N LYS A 73 20.30 -8.83 -2.78
CA LYS A 73 21.13 -8.17 -1.75
C LYS A 73 20.38 -7.12 -0.95
N THR A 74 19.47 -6.39 -1.58
CA THR A 74 18.74 -5.27 -0.94
C THR A 74 17.24 -5.54 -0.84
N GLY A 75 16.60 -6.03 -1.90
CA GLY A 75 15.15 -6.25 -1.96
C GLY A 75 14.68 -7.37 -1.03
N PHE A 76 15.43 -8.48 -0.92
CA PHE A 76 15.06 -9.57 -0.01
C PHE A 76 15.18 -9.17 1.48
N PRO A 77 16.29 -8.57 1.98
CA PRO A 77 16.34 -8.04 3.35
C PRO A 77 15.26 -7.01 3.66
N LEU A 78 14.97 -6.09 2.72
CA LEU A 78 13.86 -5.14 2.84
C LEU A 78 12.51 -5.86 3.02
N ALA A 79 12.24 -6.87 2.21
CA ALA A 79 10.99 -7.62 2.26
C ALA A 79 10.85 -8.42 3.57
N MET A 80 11.92 -9.04 4.05
CA MET A 80 11.95 -9.73 5.34
C MET A 80 11.72 -8.75 6.50
N GLY A 81 12.39 -7.58 6.46
CA GLY A 81 12.14 -6.52 7.42
C GLY A 81 10.68 -6.07 7.38
N ALA A 82 10.10 -5.89 6.19
CA ALA A 82 8.71 -5.48 6.04
C ALA A 82 7.71 -6.54 6.53
N ALA A 83 8.02 -7.83 6.43
CA ALA A 83 7.22 -8.89 7.03
C ALA A 83 7.19 -8.75 8.57
N VAL A 84 8.35 -8.60 9.21
CA VAL A 84 8.44 -8.35 10.65
C VAL A 84 7.73 -7.05 11.04
N GLY A 85 7.99 -5.97 10.30
CA GLY A 85 7.33 -4.69 10.50
C GLY A 85 5.82 -4.77 10.32
N GLY A 86 5.35 -5.62 9.40
CA GLY A 86 3.93 -5.89 9.18
C GLY A 86 3.24 -6.46 10.41
N LEU A 87 3.90 -7.40 11.11
CA LEU A 87 3.41 -7.95 12.38
C LEU A 87 3.35 -6.88 13.48
N ILE A 88 4.44 -6.11 13.64
CA ILE A 88 4.52 -5.03 14.62
C ILE A 88 3.46 -3.96 14.34
N GLY A 89 3.30 -3.54 13.08
CA GLY A 89 2.31 -2.54 12.67
C GLY A 89 0.88 -3.00 12.93
N LYS A 90 0.59 -4.29 12.72
CA LYS A 90 -0.71 -4.86 13.04
C LYS A 90 -0.98 -4.88 14.55
N TRP A 91 0.03 -5.27 15.35
CA TRP A 91 -0.08 -5.21 16.80
C TRP A 91 -0.30 -3.77 17.28
N LEU A 92 0.46 -2.80 16.76
CA LEU A 92 0.31 -1.38 17.07
C LEU A 92 -1.09 -0.86 16.70
N PHE A 93 -1.62 -1.25 15.55
CA PHE A 93 -3.00 -0.92 15.16
C PHE A 93 -4.01 -1.48 16.16
N SER A 94 -3.87 -2.75 16.57
CA SER A 94 -4.75 -3.39 17.53
C SER A 94 -4.66 -2.72 18.91
N TYR A 95 -3.47 -2.32 19.32
CA TYR A 95 -3.23 -1.57 20.55
C TYR A 95 -3.91 -0.20 20.52
N VAL A 96 -3.72 0.58 19.46
CA VAL A 96 -4.40 1.89 19.30
C VAL A 96 -5.93 1.72 19.30
N LYS A 97 -6.41 0.67 18.62
CA LYS A 97 -7.85 0.35 18.64
C LYS A 97 -8.36 0.03 20.04
N SER A 98 -7.58 -0.64 20.88
CA SER A 98 -7.98 -0.97 22.27
C SER A 98 -8.01 0.24 23.21
N LEU A 99 -7.29 1.32 22.88
CA LEU A 99 -7.30 2.58 23.64
C LEU A 99 -8.54 3.44 23.38
N SER A 100 -9.28 3.15 22.33
CA SER A 100 -10.49 3.91 21.96
C SER A 100 -11.67 2.97 21.79
N SER A 101 -12.76 3.25 22.50
CA SER A 101 -14.03 2.54 22.33
C SER A 101 -14.79 2.99 21.08
N ASP A 102 -14.34 4.06 20.43
CA ASP A 102 -14.99 4.64 19.26
C ASP A 102 -14.21 4.32 17.97
N PRO A 103 -14.77 3.49 17.06
CA PRO A 103 -14.13 3.16 15.80
C PRO A 103 -13.81 4.39 14.92
N ASN A 104 -14.60 5.46 15.02
CA ASN A 104 -14.39 6.67 14.24
C ASN A 104 -13.08 7.37 14.63
N LYS A 105 -12.74 7.41 15.92
CA LYS A 105 -11.46 7.99 16.36
C LYS A 105 -10.26 7.25 15.80
N VAL A 106 -10.34 5.93 15.67
CA VAL A 106 -9.29 5.12 15.04
C VAL A 106 -9.16 5.47 13.56
N GLY A 107 -10.29 5.63 12.86
CA GLY A 107 -10.34 6.08 11.47
C GLY A 107 -9.72 7.47 11.29
N ALA A 108 -10.04 8.42 12.19
CA ALA A 108 -9.50 9.78 12.16
C ALA A 108 -7.96 9.78 12.33
N VAL A 109 -7.43 8.99 13.28
CA VAL A 109 -5.98 8.86 13.50
C VAL A 109 -5.29 8.28 12.26
N GLN A 110 -5.85 7.23 11.66
CA GLN A 110 -5.29 6.67 10.42
C GLN A 110 -5.34 7.67 9.25
N ALA A 111 -6.44 8.38 9.08
CA ALA A 111 -6.58 9.40 8.03
C ALA A 111 -5.59 10.56 8.22
N LEU A 112 -5.37 11.01 9.46
CA LEU A 112 -4.39 12.04 9.78
C LEU A 112 -2.95 11.56 9.50
N CYS A 113 -2.59 10.38 9.95
CA CYS A 113 -1.27 9.80 9.68
C CYS A 113 -1.04 9.63 8.17
N LEU A 114 -2.07 9.17 7.44
CA LEU A 114 -1.99 9.00 6.00
C LEU A 114 -1.88 10.34 5.27
N LEU A 115 -2.56 11.37 5.74
CA LEU A 115 -2.43 12.74 5.23
C LEU A 115 -1.00 13.26 5.37
N ILE A 116 -0.39 13.11 6.56
CA ILE A 116 0.98 13.56 6.82
C ILE A 116 1.98 12.82 5.90
N VAL A 117 1.85 11.50 5.80
CA VAL A 117 2.71 10.65 4.94
C VAL A 117 2.55 11.03 3.47
N THR A 118 1.31 11.27 3.03
CA THR A 118 1.01 11.61 1.62
C THR A 118 1.55 13.00 1.27
N LEU A 119 1.38 13.98 2.17
CA LEU A 119 1.94 15.34 2.00
C LEU A 119 3.47 15.30 1.93
N GLY A 120 4.14 14.60 2.86
CA GLY A 120 5.59 14.44 2.85
C GLY A 120 6.10 13.78 1.57
N THR A 121 5.39 12.75 1.11
CA THR A 121 5.69 12.05 -0.14
C THR A 121 5.52 12.94 -1.36
N LEU A 122 4.44 13.73 -1.41
CA LEU A 122 4.19 14.68 -2.51
C LEU A 122 5.31 15.72 -2.59
N ILE A 123 5.65 16.36 -1.47
CA ILE A 123 6.74 17.35 -1.39
C ILE A 123 8.06 16.73 -1.86
N TYR A 124 8.40 15.55 -1.33
CA TYR A 124 9.62 14.85 -1.76
C TYR A 124 9.61 14.57 -3.27
N THR A 125 8.50 14.07 -3.82
CA THR A 125 8.40 13.70 -5.24
C THR A 125 8.57 14.90 -6.17
N ILE A 126 8.03 16.06 -5.79
CA ILE A 126 8.20 17.31 -6.55
C ILE A 126 9.67 17.74 -6.56
N TYR A 127 10.37 17.61 -5.45
CA TYR A 127 11.74 18.07 -5.30
C TYR A 127 12.81 16.98 -5.47
N LYS A 128 12.42 15.73 -5.77
CA LYS A 128 13.34 14.57 -5.83
C LYS A 128 14.57 14.78 -6.70
N ALA A 129 14.44 15.53 -7.81
CA ALA A 129 15.56 15.83 -8.72
C ALA A 129 16.66 16.68 -8.09
N LYS A 130 16.38 17.43 -7.00
CA LYS A 130 17.33 18.28 -6.28
C LYS A 130 17.92 17.61 -5.03
N ILE A 131 17.38 16.45 -4.63
CA ILE A 131 17.76 15.77 -3.40
C ILE A 131 18.85 14.74 -3.71
N LYS A 132 19.95 14.79 -2.95
CA LYS A 132 20.99 13.76 -3.02
C LYS A 132 20.45 12.44 -2.49
N THR A 133 20.70 11.37 -3.22
CA THR A 133 20.26 10.02 -2.87
C THR A 133 21.44 9.15 -2.43
N TYR A 134 21.15 8.08 -1.70
CA TYR A 134 22.12 7.12 -1.19
C TYR A 134 22.02 5.80 -1.97
N LYS A 135 23.06 4.97 -1.86
CA LYS A 135 23.08 3.60 -2.37
C LYS A 135 23.39 2.66 -1.21
N VAL A 136 22.37 2.38 -0.41
CA VAL A 136 22.49 1.49 0.74
C VAL A 136 22.57 0.04 0.27
N GLU A 137 23.63 -0.68 0.67
CA GLU A 137 23.84 -2.09 0.36
C GLU A 137 23.96 -2.97 1.62
N ASN A 138 24.04 -2.35 2.80
CA ASN A 138 24.14 -3.07 4.07
C ASN A 138 22.83 -3.76 4.38
N ALA A 139 22.85 -5.10 4.51
CA ALA A 139 21.65 -5.91 4.73
C ALA A 139 20.92 -5.57 6.04
N ILE A 140 21.65 -5.21 7.12
CA ILE A 140 21.03 -4.84 8.39
C ILE A 140 20.24 -3.55 8.24
N VAL A 141 20.82 -2.54 7.57
CA VAL A 141 20.14 -1.27 7.29
C VAL A 141 18.90 -1.51 6.40
N CYS A 142 19.01 -2.38 5.40
CA CYS A 142 17.86 -2.76 4.56
C CYS A 142 16.74 -3.38 5.41
N VAL A 143 17.07 -4.29 6.34
CA VAL A 143 16.07 -4.90 7.24
C VAL A 143 15.39 -3.82 8.10
N LEU A 144 16.16 -2.90 8.72
CA LEU A 144 15.60 -1.83 9.55
C LEU A 144 14.68 -0.90 8.76
N ILE A 145 15.08 -0.52 7.55
CA ILE A 145 14.23 0.26 6.62
C ILE A 145 12.97 -0.54 6.29
N GLY A 146 13.11 -1.83 6.00
CA GLY A 146 11.98 -2.73 5.73
C GLY A 146 11.01 -2.79 6.91
N VAL A 147 11.50 -2.95 8.14
CA VAL A 147 10.68 -2.94 9.37
C VAL A 147 9.87 -1.65 9.47
N PHE A 148 10.51 -0.50 9.26
CA PHE A 148 9.81 0.79 9.27
C PHE A 148 8.69 0.84 8.21
N LEU A 149 8.97 0.43 6.98
CA LEU A 149 7.99 0.40 5.89
C LEU A 149 6.84 -0.56 6.17
N GLY A 150 7.14 -1.72 6.74
CA GLY A 150 6.13 -2.72 7.14
C GLY A 150 5.21 -2.21 8.24
N ILE A 151 5.77 -1.55 9.27
CA ILE A 151 4.98 -0.93 10.35
C ILE A 151 4.01 0.10 9.76
N MET A 152 4.51 1.03 8.94
CA MET A 152 3.68 2.06 8.31
C MET A 152 2.57 1.45 7.44
N SER A 153 2.92 0.46 6.61
CA SER A 153 1.99 -0.25 5.73
C SER A 153 0.83 -0.89 6.49
N SER A 154 1.13 -1.65 7.54
CA SER A 154 0.14 -2.43 8.29
C SER A 154 -0.65 -1.59 9.29
N PHE A 155 -0.01 -0.61 9.95
CA PHE A 155 -0.69 0.32 10.84
C PHE A 155 -1.72 1.17 10.12
N LEU A 156 -1.37 1.70 8.94
CA LEU A 156 -2.29 2.50 8.12
C LEU A 156 -3.38 1.66 7.44
N GLY A 157 -3.22 0.34 7.39
CA GLY A 157 -4.18 -0.57 6.77
C GLY A 157 -4.31 -0.42 5.25
N ILE A 158 -3.29 0.15 4.60
CA ILE A 158 -3.28 0.47 3.16
C ILE A 158 -2.47 -0.52 2.32
N GLY A 159 -1.83 -1.48 2.97
CA GLY A 159 -1.08 -2.52 2.29
C GLY A 159 0.22 -2.06 1.62
N GLY A 160 0.77 -0.98 2.04
CA GLY A 160 1.90 -0.31 1.43
C GLY A 160 1.53 1.14 1.13
N GLY A 161 2.43 1.91 0.59
CA GLY A 161 2.06 3.27 0.38
C GLY A 161 3.10 4.10 -0.36
N PRO A 162 2.76 5.35 -0.53
CA PRO A 162 3.63 6.32 -1.18
C PRO A 162 5.02 6.42 -0.54
N ILE A 163 5.10 6.20 0.77
CA ILE A 163 6.36 6.25 1.53
C ILE A 163 7.38 5.21 1.05
N ASN A 164 6.92 4.04 0.58
CA ASN A 164 7.82 3.02 0.03
C ASN A 164 8.65 3.58 -1.13
N LEU A 165 8.00 4.30 -2.05
CA LEU A 165 8.67 4.88 -3.21
C LEU A 165 9.69 5.93 -2.80
N VAL A 166 9.31 6.83 -1.87
CA VAL A 166 10.24 7.86 -1.35
C VAL A 166 11.47 7.23 -0.74
N VAL A 167 11.29 6.21 0.09
CA VAL A 167 12.39 5.50 0.76
C VAL A 167 13.26 4.78 -0.27
N LEU A 168 12.68 4.14 -1.28
CA LEU A 168 13.43 3.45 -2.33
C LEU A 168 14.18 4.43 -3.24
N PHE A 169 13.61 5.60 -3.54
CA PHE A 169 14.32 6.66 -4.24
C PHE A 169 15.49 7.21 -3.41
N PHE A 170 15.23 7.55 -2.15
CA PHE A 170 16.19 8.26 -1.30
C PHE A 170 17.36 7.37 -0.86
N PHE A 171 17.07 6.18 -0.32
CA PHE A 171 18.10 5.30 0.23
C PHE A 171 18.77 4.39 -0.80
N PHE A 172 18.13 4.13 -1.94
CA PHE A 172 18.63 3.13 -2.90
C PHE A 172 18.85 3.70 -4.31
N SER A 173 18.60 5.00 -4.53
CA SER A 173 18.73 5.65 -5.85
C SER A 173 18.02 4.90 -6.98
N MET A 174 16.90 4.25 -6.70
CA MET A 174 16.16 3.48 -7.69
C MET A 174 15.41 4.42 -8.65
N SER A 175 15.31 4.05 -9.94
CA SER A 175 14.41 4.74 -10.88
C SER A 175 12.95 4.44 -10.55
N THR A 176 12.03 5.24 -11.08
CA THR A 176 10.60 5.17 -10.75
C THR A 176 10.03 3.77 -10.96
N LYS A 177 10.31 3.13 -12.10
CA LYS A 177 9.79 1.79 -12.40
C LYS A 177 10.42 0.70 -11.53
N ILE A 178 11.73 0.79 -11.29
CA ILE A 178 12.44 -0.16 -10.41
C ILE A 178 11.94 -0.03 -8.97
N ALA A 179 11.75 1.21 -8.47
CA ALA A 179 11.19 1.46 -7.16
C ALA A 179 9.76 0.94 -7.04
N ALA A 180 8.93 1.10 -8.08
CA ALA A 180 7.57 0.58 -8.12
C ALA A 180 7.55 -0.95 -8.00
N GLU A 181 8.42 -1.66 -8.71
CA GLU A 181 8.52 -3.12 -8.63
C GLU A 181 8.99 -3.58 -7.24
N ASN A 182 10.07 -2.98 -6.71
CA ASN A 182 10.57 -3.30 -5.37
C ASN A 182 9.54 -2.98 -4.28
N SER A 183 8.79 -1.89 -4.42
CA SER A 183 7.69 -1.55 -3.51
C SER A 183 6.61 -2.64 -3.49
N LEU A 184 6.14 -3.11 -4.66
CA LEU A 184 5.17 -4.21 -4.72
C LEU A 184 5.70 -5.50 -4.09
N TYR A 185 7.00 -5.78 -4.23
CA TYR A 185 7.65 -6.91 -3.58
C TYR A 185 7.65 -6.77 -2.04
N ILE A 186 8.00 -5.60 -1.51
CA ILE A 186 7.95 -5.30 -0.08
C ILE A 186 6.51 -5.41 0.45
N ILE A 187 5.54 -4.85 -0.27
CA ILE A 187 4.12 -4.91 0.08
C ILE A 187 3.63 -6.35 0.15
N PHE A 188 4.00 -7.19 -0.81
CA PHE A 188 3.63 -8.60 -0.84
C PHE A 188 4.00 -9.31 0.47
N PHE A 189 5.25 -9.21 0.93
CA PHE A 189 5.70 -9.85 2.17
C PHE A 189 5.05 -9.24 3.42
N SER A 190 4.93 -7.92 3.48
CA SER A 190 4.26 -7.22 4.57
C SER A 190 2.79 -7.62 4.69
N GLN A 191 2.08 -7.75 3.56
CA GLN A 191 0.67 -8.14 3.55
C GLN A 191 0.46 -9.61 3.92
N ILE A 192 1.32 -10.53 3.47
CA ILE A 192 1.27 -11.91 3.94
C ILE A 192 1.38 -11.94 5.47
N ALA A 193 2.40 -11.30 6.03
CA ALA A 193 2.63 -11.28 7.47
C ALA A 193 1.44 -10.67 8.25
N SER A 194 0.93 -9.54 7.79
CA SER A 194 -0.21 -8.85 8.40
C SER A 194 -1.49 -9.68 8.36
N LEU A 195 -1.83 -10.31 7.23
CA LEU A 195 -3.03 -11.13 7.08
C LEU A 195 -2.92 -12.43 7.85
N VAL A 196 -1.76 -13.11 7.81
CA VAL A 196 -1.52 -14.31 8.62
C VAL A 196 -1.67 -13.99 10.10
N SER A 197 -1.10 -12.88 10.57
CA SER A 197 -1.27 -12.42 11.95
C SER A 197 -2.74 -12.21 12.32
N THR A 198 -3.53 -11.59 11.43
CA THR A 198 -4.96 -11.36 11.65
C THR A 198 -5.74 -12.67 11.78
N ILE A 199 -5.43 -13.66 10.93
CA ILE A 199 -6.08 -14.97 10.96
C ILE A 199 -5.68 -15.76 12.22
N VAL A 200 -4.38 -15.81 12.52
CA VAL A 200 -3.87 -16.57 13.68
C VAL A 200 -4.35 -15.99 15.01
N SER A 201 -4.46 -14.66 15.11
CA SER A 201 -4.99 -13.99 16.31
C SER A 201 -6.52 -14.06 16.44
N GLY A 202 -7.23 -14.66 15.49
CA GLY A 202 -8.70 -14.71 15.48
C GLY A 202 -9.36 -13.34 15.37
N SER A 203 -8.64 -12.32 14.93
CA SER A 203 -9.13 -10.93 14.82
C SER A 203 -9.68 -10.57 13.43
N VAL A 204 -10.15 -11.58 12.70
CA VAL A 204 -10.79 -11.38 11.40
C VAL A 204 -12.13 -10.66 11.64
N PRO A 205 -12.37 -9.49 11.01
CA PRO A 205 -13.63 -8.78 11.18
C PRO A 205 -14.76 -9.48 10.44
N ASP A 206 -15.99 -9.16 10.79
CA ASP A 206 -17.16 -9.61 10.07
C ASP A 206 -17.22 -8.96 8.68
N PHE A 207 -17.38 -9.75 7.64
CA PHE A 207 -17.52 -9.29 6.26
C PHE A 207 -18.31 -10.26 5.39
N GLN A 208 -18.83 -9.76 4.28
CA GLN A 208 -19.53 -10.60 3.31
C GLN A 208 -18.52 -11.23 2.33
N ILE A 209 -18.52 -12.54 2.20
CA ILE A 209 -17.62 -13.27 1.29
C ILE A 209 -17.75 -12.78 -0.16
N GLY A 210 -18.98 -12.43 -0.60
CA GLY A 210 -19.20 -11.88 -1.94
C GLY A 210 -18.45 -10.58 -2.21
N VAL A 211 -18.35 -9.69 -1.19
CA VAL A 211 -17.56 -8.45 -1.29
C VAL A 211 -16.07 -8.78 -1.44
N LEU A 212 -15.55 -9.72 -0.63
CA LEU A 212 -14.14 -10.14 -0.73
C LEU A 212 -13.81 -10.68 -2.12
N ILE A 213 -14.65 -11.57 -2.66
CA ILE A 213 -14.43 -12.17 -3.99
C ILE A 213 -14.39 -11.08 -5.08
N LEU A 214 -15.32 -10.13 -5.05
CA LEU A 214 -15.36 -9.04 -6.02
C LEU A 214 -14.17 -8.09 -5.90
N MET A 215 -13.77 -7.75 -4.67
CA MET A 215 -12.60 -6.90 -4.43
C MET A 215 -11.31 -7.57 -4.89
N VAL A 216 -11.13 -8.86 -4.60
CA VAL A 216 -9.97 -9.66 -5.04
C VAL A 216 -9.96 -9.80 -6.56
N ALA A 217 -11.09 -10.11 -7.19
CA ALA A 217 -11.21 -10.20 -8.66
C ALA A 217 -10.88 -8.85 -9.32
N GLY A 218 -11.43 -7.75 -8.81
CA GLY A 218 -11.12 -6.39 -9.25
C GLY A 218 -9.63 -6.06 -9.07
N GLY A 219 -9.05 -6.45 -7.92
CA GLY A 219 -7.64 -6.27 -7.63
C GLY A 219 -6.71 -6.99 -8.61
N ILE A 220 -6.98 -8.27 -8.89
CA ILE A 220 -6.19 -9.07 -9.85
C ILE A 220 -6.34 -8.50 -11.26
N ALA A 221 -7.57 -8.26 -11.72
CA ALA A 221 -7.83 -7.72 -13.05
C ALA A 221 -7.19 -6.34 -13.23
N GLY A 222 -7.31 -5.46 -12.24
CA GLY A 222 -6.66 -4.15 -12.24
C GLY A 222 -5.14 -4.26 -12.23
N GLY A 223 -4.57 -5.19 -11.47
CA GLY A 223 -3.13 -5.47 -11.45
C GLY A 223 -2.60 -5.93 -12.80
N ILE A 224 -3.34 -6.79 -13.50
CA ILE A 224 -3.03 -7.24 -14.88
C ILE A 224 -3.00 -6.04 -15.84
N CYS A 225 -4.07 -5.25 -15.85
CA CYS A 225 -4.19 -4.06 -16.71
C CYS A 225 -3.12 -3.02 -16.37
N GLY A 226 -2.92 -2.71 -15.08
CA GLY A 226 -1.96 -1.71 -14.64
C GLY A 226 -0.52 -2.07 -15.01
N ARG A 227 -0.13 -3.35 -14.84
CA ARG A 227 1.19 -3.84 -15.28
C ARG A 227 1.36 -3.70 -16.81
N ALA A 228 0.34 -4.06 -17.59
CA ALA A 228 0.39 -3.95 -19.05
C ALA A 228 0.54 -2.49 -19.50
N ILE A 229 -0.13 -1.55 -18.82
CA ILE A 229 -0.01 -0.11 -19.06
C ILE A 229 1.37 0.39 -18.63
N ASN A 230 1.86 0.03 -17.43
CA ASN A 230 3.16 0.46 -16.92
C ASN A 230 4.31 0.13 -17.89
N LYS A 231 4.25 -1.03 -18.58
CA LYS A 231 5.25 -1.39 -19.58
C LYS A 231 5.28 -0.45 -20.81
N LYS A 232 4.14 0.17 -21.14
CA LYS A 232 3.97 1.00 -22.34
C LYS A 232 4.26 2.48 -22.11
N ILE A 233 4.12 2.96 -20.87
CA ILE A 233 4.31 4.38 -20.54
C ILE A 233 5.74 4.64 -20.03
N ASP A 234 6.21 5.88 -20.14
CA ASP A 234 7.51 6.32 -19.64
C ASP A 234 7.49 6.66 -18.14
N GLU A 235 8.67 6.77 -17.54
CA GLU A 235 8.80 7.09 -16.09
C GLU A 235 8.22 8.46 -15.75
N LYS A 236 8.31 9.45 -16.64
CA LYS A 236 7.75 10.79 -16.41
C LYS A 236 6.23 10.76 -16.32
N THR A 237 5.59 9.90 -17.11
CA THR A 237 4.14 9.71 -17.04
C THR A 237 3.74 9.00 -15.75
N VAL A 238 4.51 8.01 -15.29
CA VAL A 238 4.29 7.37 -13.98
C VAL A 238 4.42 8.39 -12.85
N ASP A 239 5.44 9.25 -12.87
CA ASP A 239 5.63 10.32 -11.88
C ASP A 239 4.45 11.30 -11.85
N LYS A 240 3.94 11.71 -13.02
CA LYS A 240 2.76 12.60 -13.10
C LYS A 240 1.50 11.95 -12.54
N LEU A 241 1.27 10.68 -12.88
CA LEU A 241 0.16 9.90 -12.32
C LEU A 241 0.27 9.77 -10.80
N PHE A 242 1.48 9.53 -10.31
CA PHE A 242 1.75 9.42 -8.89
C PHE A 242 1.47 10.74 -8.15
N ILE A 243 1.93 11.89 -8.69
CA ILE A 243 1.65 13.22 -8.14
C ILE A 243 0.14 13.51 -8.13
N ALA A 244 -0.54 13.28 -9.26
CA ALA A 244 -1.99 13.47 -9.35
C ALA A 244 -2.75 12.63 -8.32
N LEU A 245 -2.33 11.37 -8.14
CA LEU A 245 -2.89 10.49 -7.14
C LEU A 245 -2.65 11.00 -5.71
N MET A 246 -1.44 11.49 -5.39
CA MET A 246 -1.15 12.05 -4.06
C MET A 246 -2.04 13.25 -3.75
N VAL A 247 -2.27 14.14 -4.71
CA VAL A 247 -3.19 15.28 -4.55
C VAL A 247 -4.61 14.79 -4.27
N LEU A 248 -5.09 13.81 -5.04
CA LEU A 248 -6.41 13.22 -4.82
C LEU A 248 -6.53 12.60 -3.42
N MET A 249 -5.50 11.86 -2.98
CA MET A 249 -5.49 11.22 -1.66
C MET A 249 -5.46 12.22 -0.52
N ILE A 250 -4.77 13.36 -0.66
CA ILE A 250 -4.80 14.46 0.32
C ILE A 250 -6.23 14.96 0.49
N VAL A 251 -6.93 15.22 -0.61
CA VAL A 251 -8.32 15.71 -0.56
C VAL A 251 -9.25 14.71 0.13
N ILE A 252 -9.14 13.43 -0.23
CA ILE A 252 -9.96 12.36 0.37
C ILE A 252 -9.65 12.19 1.86
N ASN A 253 -8.38 12.23 2.26
CA ASN A 253 -8.01 12.09 3.67
C ASN A 253 -8.45 13.29 4.50
N ILE A 254 -8.41 14.51 3.97
CA ILE A 254 -8.97 15.69 4.63
C ILE A 254 -10.48 15.49 4.84
N TYR A 255 -11.21 15.06 3.81
CA TYR A 255 -12.63 14.76 3.93
C TYR A 255 -12.91 13.70 5.00
N ASN A 256 -12.14 12.60 5.02
CA ASN A 256 -12.30 11.52 5.99
C ASN A 256 -12.02 11.98 7.43
N ILE A 257 -11.04 12.87 7.65
CA ILE A 257 -10.79 13.44 8.98
C ILE A 257 -12.06 14.17 9.48
N PHE A 258 -12.64 15.06 8.67
CA PHE A 258 -13.86 15.77 9.06
C PHE A 258 -15.07 14.84 9.24
N LYS A 259 -15.12 13.74 8.51
CA LYS A 259 -16.21 12.76 8.63
C LYS A 259 -16.13 11.93 9.92
N PHE A 260 -14.91 11.63 10.38
CA PHE A 260 -14.67 10.82 11.57
C PHE A 260 -14.54 11.64 12.87
N MET A 261 -14.44 12.96 12.79
CA MET A 261 -14.52 13.89 13.94
C MET A 261 -15.96 14.19 14.31
#